data_c73af940031175c799babcff8f7c0db8
#
_entry.id   c73af940031175c799babcff8f7c0db8
#
_cell.length_a   1.000
_cell.length_b   1.000
_cell.length_c   1.000
_cell.angle_alpha   90.00
_cell.angle_beta   90.00
_cell.angle_gamma   90.00
#
_symmetry.space_group_name_H-M   'P 1'
#
loop_
_entity.id
_entity.type
_entity.pdbx_description
1 polymer ?
#
loop_
_entity_poly.entity_id
_entity_poly.type
_entity_poly.pdbx_seq_one_letter_code
_entity_poly.pdbx_strand_id
1 'polypeptide(L)'
;MIRVILFAGLASLMVALAVPPDATAAAVIMGTVKNEAGKPLPGLALLEKGEIHNNKWERGALVGADGRFRIELTGGGQYGLHVYSSGYIYSPEAVKVETGKTLEVKVILDPEPTRANTPLIKKAGFFPWEARQGKATFVKVDVADPNGDLGPQVLAFNAATKRAYAMDPPKRITDLKANFPNGVYQLEVDTSKGPINPRDWHFVVADHQCNTTDILSFPHEPKPLKVVGKP
;
A
#
# COMPACT_ATOMS: atom_id res chain seq x y z
N MET A 1 41.65 -68.57 -28.95
CA MET A 1 41.99 -67.50 -27.99
C MET A 1 40.85 -66.47 -28.04
N ILE A 2 39.95 -66.52 -27.08
CA ILE A 2 38.78 -65.60 -27.01
C ILE A 2 39.07 -64.57 -25.91
N ARG A 3 39.20 -63.28 -26.29
CA ARG A 3 39.32 -62.16 -25.34
C ARG A 3 37.95 -61.63 -24.98
N VAL A 4 37.54 -61.77 -23.73
CA VAL A 4 36.32 -61.15 -23.17
C VAL A 4 36.73 -59.78 -22.64
N ILE A 5 36.04 -58.68 -23.13
CA ILE A 5 36.19 -57.31 -22.62
C ILE A 5 34.99 -57.05 -21.75
N LEU A 6 35.21 -56.86 -20.44
CA LEU A 6 34.23 -56.48 -19.48
C LEU A 6 34.06 -54.95 -19.53
N PHE A 7 32.87 -54.45 -19.89
CA PHE A 7 32.51 -53.05 -19.72
C PHE A 7 31.89 -52.88 -18.32
N ALA A 8 32.59 -52.15 -17.46
CA ALA A 8 32.03 -51.69 -16.20
C ALA A 8 31.17 -50.47 -16.46
N GLY A 9 29.83 -50.62 -16.32
CA GLY A 9 28.89 -49.54 -16.41
C GLY A 9 28.94 -48.67 -15.14
N LEU A 10 29.30 -47.39 -15.26
CA LEU A 10 29.15 -46.40 -14.22
C LEU A 10 27.66 -46.06 -14.09
N ALA A 11 27.02 -46.54 -13.02
CA ALA A 11 25.67 -46.09 -12.64
C ALA A 11 25.80 -44.69 -12.05
N SER A 12 25.42 -43.64 -12.81
CA SER A 12 25.25 -42.28 -12.29
C SER A 12 24.04 -42.26 -11.36
N LEU A 13 24.33 -42.16 -10.07
CA LEU A 13 23.31 -41.92 -9.06
C LEU A 13 22.85 -40.43 -9.16
N MET A 14 21.77 -40.17 -9.90
CA MET A 14 21.10 -38.88 -9.84
C MET A 14 20.41 -38.73 -8.48
N VAL A 15 21.05 -38.01 -7.57
CA VAL A 15 20.36 -37.51 -6.37
C VAL A 15 19.43 -36.38 -6.81
N ALA A 16 18.17 -36.70 -6.97
CA ALA A 16 17.11 -35.68 -7.10
C ALA A 16 17.05 -34.94 -5.78
N LEU A 17 17.66 -33.76 -5.71
CA LEU A 17 17.41 -32.80 -4.65
C LEU A 17 15.93 -32.42 -4.72
N ALA A 18 15.14 -32.97 -3.81
CA ALA A 18 13.76 -32.56 -3.61
C ALA A 18 13.80 -31.08 -3.17
N VAL A 19 13.48 -30.18 -4.09
CA VAL A 19 13.22 -28.77 -3.77
C VAL A 19 11.98 -28.78 -2.88
N PRO A 20 12.07 -28.21 -1.66
CA PRO A 20 10.90 -28.15 -0.79
C PRO A 20 9.78 -27.37 -1.49
N PRO A 21 8.52 -27.85 -1.45
CA PRO A 21 7.40 -27.31 -2.24
C PRO A 21 6.89 -25.93 -1.76
N ASP A 22 7.52 -25.25 -0.80
CA ASP A 22 6.97 -24.08 -0.11
C ASP A 22 7.76 -22.76 -0.20
N ALA A 23 8.65 -22.61 -1.14
CA ALA A 23 9.03 -21.26 -1.54
C ALA A 23 7.98 -20.76 -2.55
N THR A 24 6.87 -20.22 -2.09
CA THR A 24 5.94 -19.47 -2.94
C THR A 24 6.75 -18.38 -3.64
N ALA A 25 7.05 -18.60 -4.92
CA ALA A 25 7.88 -17.67 -5.68
C ALA A 25 7.23 -16.29 -5.65
N ALA A 26 7.99 -15.27 -5.22
CA ALA A 26 7.49 -13.92 -5.12
C ALA A 26 6.99 -13.42 -6.48
N ALA A 27 5.84 -12.78 -6.52
CA ALA A 27 5.38 -12.06 -7.69
C ALA A 27 5.73 -10.57 -7.54
N VAL A 28 5.87 -9.87 -8.65
CA VAL A 28 6.25 -8.45 -8.66
C VAL A 28 5.32 -7.68 -9.57
N ILE A 29 4.82 -6.54 -9.10
CA ILE A 29 4.21 -5.52 -9.95
C ILE A 29 5.14 -4.32 -9.96
N MET A 30 5.55 -3.88 -11.14
CA MET A 30 6.35 -2.69 -11.31
C MET A 30 5.72 -1.81 -12.40
N GLY A 31 5.94 -0.51 -12.29
CA GLY A 31 5.33 0.36 -13.27
C GLY A 31 5.87 1.77 -13.31
N THR A 32 5.29 2.53 -14.23
CA THR A 32 5.55 3.95 -14.39
C THR A 32 4.25 4.74 -14.35
N VAL A 33 4.27 5.87 -13.66
CA VAL A 33 3.16 6.81 -13.53
C VAL A 33 3.55 8.12 -14.21
N LYS A 34 2.70 8.58 -15.12
CA LYS A 34 2.93 9.81 -15.89
C LYS A 34 1.60 10.54 -16.11
N ASN A 35 1.67 11.81 -16.45
CA ASN A 35 0.53 12.50 -17.06
C ASN A 35 0.51 12.31 -18.59
N GLU A 36 -0.53 12.81 -19.27
CA GLU A 36 -0.67 12.75 -20.73
C GLU A 36 0.50 13.38 -21.49
N ALA A 37 1.13 14.42 -20.93
CA ALA A 37 2.32 15.05 -21.51
C ALA A 37 3.61 14.22 -21.32
N GLY A 38 3.51 13.02 -20.72
CA GLY A 38 4.63 12.14 -20.48
C GLY A 38 5.51 12.52 -19.28
N LYS A 39 5.12 13.54 -18.50
CA LYS A 39 5.83 13.96 -17.29
C LYS A 39 5.65 12.90 -16.20
N PRO A 40 6.74 12.40 -15.57
CA PRO A 40 6.64 11.47 -14.46
C PRO A 40 5.98 12.13 -13.23
N LEU A 41 5.19 11.35 -12.51
CA LEU A 41 4.43 11.80 -11.34
C LEU A 41 4.83 10.98 -10.11
N PRO A 42 5.30 11.63 -9.03
CA PRO A 42 5.49 10.97 -7.74
C PRO A 42 4.14 10.71 -7.06
N GLY A 43 4.10 9.71 -6.16
CA GLY A 43 2.85 9.40 -5.49
C GLY A 43 2.86 8.13 -4.66
N LEU A 44 1.71 7.47 -4.61
CA LEU A 44 1.51 6.17 -3.98
C LEU A 44 0.89 5.19 -4.98
N ALA A 45 1.40 3.96 -5.02
CA ALA A 45 0.78 2.83 -5.69
C ALA A 45 0.39 1.81 -4.62
N LEU A 46 -0.91 1.54 -4.47
CA LEU A 46 -1.46 0.68 -3.44
C LEU A 46 -2.23 -0.49 -4.09
N LEU A 47 -2.17 -1.64 -3.46
CA LEU A 47 -2.86 -2.85 -3.92
C LEU A 47 -3.95 -3.27 -2.95
N GLU A 48 -5.11 -3.51 -3.53
CA GLU A 48 -6.26 -4.15 -2.93
C GLU A 48 -6.34 -5.59 -3.44
N LYS A 49 -6.48 -6.55 -2.54
CA LYS A 49 -6.50 -7.98 -2.91
C LYS A 49 -7.85 -8.38 -3.49
N GLY A 50 -7.86 -8.97 -4.67
CA GLY A 50 -9.07 -9.41 -5.36
C GLY A 50 -9.66 -8.34 -6.25
N GLU A 51 -10.97 -8.11 -6.13
CA GLU A 51 -11.70 -7.12 -6.92
C GLU A 51 -11.46 -5.70 -6.40
N ILE A 52 -11.56 -4.72 -7.30
CA ILE A 52 -11.50 -3.30 -6.97
C ILE A 52 -12.69 -2.94 -6.05
N HIS A 53 -12.43 -2.11 -5.04
CA HIS A 53 -13.40 -1.64 -4.04
C HIS A 53 -13.91 -2.68 -3.05
N ASN A 54 -13.17 -3.77 -2.83
CA ASN A 54 -13.49 -4.76 -1.79
C ASN A 54 -12.89 -4.39 -0.41
N ASN A 55 -12.13 -3.32 -0.35
CA ASN A 55 -11.51 -2.76 0.85
C ASN A 55 -10.49 -3.68 1.57
N LYS A 56 -9.91 -4.63 0.84
CA LYS A 56 -8.89 -5.56 1.35
C LYS A 56 -7.48 -5.10 0.97
N TRP A 57 -7.07 -3.98 1.52
CA TRP A 57 -5.75 -3.40 1.28
C TRP A 57 -4.64 -4.31 1.79
N GLU A 58 -3.59 -4.47 1.01
CA GLU A 58 -2.51 -5.42 1.33
C GLU A 58 -1.14 -4.79 1.27
N ARG A 59 -0.74 -4.31 0.10
CA ARG A 59 0.61 -3.86 -0.20
C ARG A 59 0.61 -2.52 -0.91
N GLY A 60 1.79 -1.89 -0.92
CA GLY A 60 1.99 -0.68 -1.69
C GLY A 60 3.46 -0.32 -1.84
N ALA A 61 3.68 0.76 -2.57
CA ALA A 61 4.98 1.38 -2.74
C ALA A 61 4.83 2.90 -2.94
N LEU A 62 5.85 3.64 -2.54
CA LEU A 62 6.03 5.00 -2.99
C LEU A 62 6.36 5.00 -4.47
N VAL A 63 5.75 5.92 -5.22
CA VAL A 63 6.15 6.23 -6.58
C VAL A 63 7.23 7.29 -6.51
N GLY A 64 8.40 7.00 -7.05
CA GLY A 64 9.54 7.92 -7.04
C GLY A 64 9.34 9.18 -7.87
N ALA A 65 10.23 10.15 -7.75
CA ALA A 65 10.21 11.37 -8.56
C ALA A 65 10.34 11.10 -10.07
N ASP A 66 10.89 9.95 -10.44
CA ASP A 66 10.98 9.43 -11.81
C ASP A 66 9.70 8.74 -12.29
N GLY A 67 8.66 8.72 -11.46
CA GLY A 67 7.38 8.07 -11.73
C GLY A 67 7.41 6.55 -11.59
N ARG A 68 8.47 5.93 -11.08
CA ARG A 68 8.59 4.47 -10.99
C ARG A 68 8.16 3.95 -9.64
N PHE A 69 7.58 2.74 -9.64
CA PHE A 69 7.27 1.99 -8.42
C PHE A 69 7.53 0.49 -8.60
N ARG A 70 7.67 -0.21 -7.47
CA ARG A 70 7.83 -1.66 -7.41
C ARG A 70 7.15 -2.20 -6.15
N ILE A 71 6.24 -3.16 -6.33
CA ILE A 71 5.52 -3.85 -5.26
C ILE A 71 5.85 -5.33 -5.32
N GLU A 72 6.36 -5.87 -4.22
CA GLU A 72 6.67 -7.29 -4.08
C GLU A 72 5.54 -7.98 -3.32
N LEU A 73 5.11 -9.11 -3.85
CA LEU A 73 4.02 -9.94 -3.35
C LEU A 73 4.56 -11.31 -2.94
N THR A 74 3.90 -11.92 -1.98
CA THR A 74 4.26 -13.29 -1.53
C THR A 74 3.86 -14.37 -2.53
N GLY A 75 2.98 -14.04 -3.50
CA GLY A 75 2.53 -14.95 -4.54
C GLY A 75 1.73 -14.21 -5.60
N GLY A 76 1.32 -14.94 -6.64
CA GLY A 76 0.45 -14.40 -7.69
C GLY A 76 -0.99 -14.21 -7.21
N GLY A 77 -1.76 -13.48 -8.01
CA GLY A 77 -3.18 -13.24 -7.72
C GLY A 77 -3.80 -12.17 -8.59
N GLN A 78 -5.05 -11.87 -8.29
CA GLN A 78 -5.79 -10.75 -8.85
C GLN A 78 -5.81 -9.62 -7.81
N TYR A 79 -5.58 -8.39 -8.28
CA TYR A 79 -5.47 -7.20 -7.44
C TYR A 79 -6.13 -6.00 -8.12
N GLY A 80 -6.68 -5.10 -7.30
CA GLY A 80 -6.94 -3.72 -7.71
C GLY A 80 -5.69 -2.89 -7.48
N LEU A 81 -5.10 -2.32 -8.52
CA LEU A 81 -4.01 -1.37 -8.42
C LEU A 81 -4.59 0.04 -8.40
N HIS A 82 -4.34 0.76 -7.32
CA HIS A 82 -4.75 2.15 -7.15
C HIS A 82 -3.52 3.04 -7.12
N VAL A 83 -3.49 4.05 -8.00
CA VAL A 83 -2.37 4.98 -8.09
C VAL A 83 -2.84 6.39 -7.79
N TYR A 84 -2.20 7.01 -6.81
CA TYR A 84 -2.51 8.34 -6.31
C TYR A 84 -1.34 9.29 -6.57
N SER A 85 -1.63 10.46 -7.09
CA SER A 85 -0.67 11.55 -7.25
C SER A 85 -1.36 12.88 -6.96
N SER A 86 -0.67 13.77 -6.25
CA SER A 86 -1.19 15.07 -5.83
C SER A 86 -1.61 15.92 -7.02
N GLY A 87 -2.86 16.39 -7.05
CA GLY A 87 -3.41 17.18 -8.14
C GLY A 87 -3.85 16.39 -9.37
N TYR A 88 -4.01 15.07 -9.22
CA TYR A 88 -4.46 14.17 -10.27
C TYR A 88 -5.62 13.30 -9.80
N ILE A 89 -6.50 12.92 -10.73
CA ILE A 89 -7.55 11.94 -10.48
C ILE A 89 -6.90 10.57 -10.30
N TYR A 90 -7.22 9.85 -9.22
CA TYR A 90 -6.68 8.51 -9.05
C TYR A 90 -7.33 7.53 -10.03
N SER A 91 -6.55 6.54 -10.47
CA SER A 91 -7.02 5.49 -11.38
C SER A 91 -6.92 4.13 -10.72
N PRO A 92 -8.05 3.44 -10.51
CA PRO A 92 -8.03 2.04 -10.11
C PRO A 92 -8.01 1.13 -11.35
N GLU A 93 -7.12 0.13 -11.36
CA GLU A 93 -7.03 -0.85 -12.43
C GLU A 93 -7.00 -2.27 -11.90
N ALA A 94 -7.78 -3.16 -12.52
CA ALA A 94 -7.71 -4.59 -12.23
C ALA A 94 -6.47 -5.20 -12.90
N VAL A 95 -5.58 -5.79 -12.09
CA VAL A 95 -4.36 -6.42 -12.58
C VAL A 95 -4.28 -7.87 -12.10
N LYS A 96 -3.71 -8.73 -12.93
CA LYS A 96 -3.45 -10.13 -12.59
C LYS A 96 -1.96 -10.41 -12.77
N VAL A 97 -1.32 -10.91 -11.73
CA VAL A 97 0.08 -11.34 -11.77
C VAL A 97 0.18 -12.82 -11.43
N GLU A 98 0.99 -13.55 -12.17
CA GLU A 98 1.26 -14.96 -11.90
C GLU A 98 2.37 -15.11 -10.87
N THR A 99 2.31 -16.18 -10.08
CA THR A 99 3.34 -16.53 -9.11
C THR A 99 4.71 -16.66 -9.81
N GLY A 100 5.72 -16.01 -9.25
CA GLY A 100 7.08 -15.99 -9.80
C GLY A 100 7.28 -15.10 -11.02
N LYS A 101 6.27 -14.32 -11.42
CA LYS A 101 6.34 -13.43 -12.57
C LYS A 101 6.39 -11.96 -12.16
N THR A 102 6.89 -11.15 -13.09
CA THR A 102 6.82 -9.69 -13.00
C THR A 102 5.77 -9.20 -13.99
N LEU A 103 4.86 -8.35 -13.49
CA LEU A 103 3.91 -7.59 -14.30
C LEU A 103 4.41 -6.16 -14.43
N GLU A 104 4.55 -5.67 -15.65
CA GLU A 104 4.85 -4.27 -15.92
C GLU A 104 3.58 -3.52 -16.30
N VAL A 105 3.34 -2.37 -15.65
CA VAL A 105 2.17 -1.53 -15.91
C VAL A 105 2.59 -0.10 -16.26
N LYS A 106 1.78 0.57 -17.07
CA LYS A 106 1.93 2.00 -17.39
C LYS A 106 0.64 2.69 -17.00
N VAL A 107 0.73 3.64 -16.08
CA VAL A 107 -0.40 4.41 -15.59
C VAL A 107 -0.28 5.84 -16.08
N ILE A 108 -1.35 6.34 -16.71
CA ILE A 108 -1.48 7.74 -17.11
C ILE A 108 -2.59 8.33 -16.27
N LEU A 109 -2.31 9.42 -15.56
CA LEU A 109 -3.28 10.11 -14.72
C LEU A 109 -3.67 11.45 -15.33
N ASP A 110 -4.96 11.73 -15.29
CA ASP A 110 -5.53 13.00 -15.69
C ASP A 110 -5.42 14.02 -14.55
N PRO A 111 -5.14 15.31 -14.85
CA PRO A 111 -5.16 16.34 -13.85
C PRO A 111 -6.56 16.55 -13.28
N GLU A 112 -6.66 16.85 -12.01
CA GLU A 112 -7.91 17.28 -11.39
C GLU A 112 -8.43 18.55 -12.09
N PRO A 113 -9.70 18.59 -12.49
CA PRO A 113 -10.27 19.74 -13.20
C PRO A 113 -10.35 20.99 -12.30
N THR A 114 -10.51 20.78 -11.00
CA THR A 114 -10.47 21.84 -9.98
C THR A 114 -10.10 21.24 -8.63
N ARG A 115 -9.32 21.98 -7.85
CA ARG A 115 -8.97 21.59 -6.49
C ARG A 115 -9.96 22.12 -5.43
N ALA A 116 -10.98 22.86 -5.84
CA ALA A 116 -11.94 23.45 -4.91
C ALA A 116 -12.73 22.38 -4.13
N ASN A 117 -12.94 21.21 -4.74
CA ASN A 117 -13.68 20.10 -4.16
C ASN A 117 -12.77 18.96 -3.67
N THR A 118 -11.45 19.12 -3.79
CA THR A 118 -10.50 18.08 -3.36
C THR A 118 -10.59 17.88 -1.85
N PRO A 119 -10.70 16.65 -1.34
CA PRO A 119 -10.68 16.39 0.09
C PRO A 119 -9.34 16.82 0.71
N LEU A 120 -9.36 17.18 1.99
CA LEU A 120 -8.20 17.71 2.71
C LEU A 120 -7.91 16.89 3.95
N ILE A 121 -6.62 16.60 4.18
CA ILE A 121 -6.14 16.14 5.47
C ILE A 121 -5.74 17.35 6.30
N LYS A 122 -6.54 17.69 7.32
CA LYS A 122 -6.28 18.82 8.21
C LYS A 122 -5.15 18.53 9.20
N LYS A 123 -5.13 17.29 9.71
CA LYS A 123 -4.19 16.88 10.74
C LYS A 123 -4.01 15.38 10.72
N ALA A 124 -2.78 14.92 10.98
CA ALA A 124 -2.49 13.52 11.27
C ALA A 124 -1.61 13.41 12.52
N GLY A 125 -1.71 12.30 13.24
CA GLY A 125 -0.91 12.07 14.44
C GLY A 125 -1.13 10.71 15.08
N PHE A 126 -0.26 10.35 16.01
CA PHE A 126 -0.40 9.17 16.84
C PHE A 126 -1.04 9.50 18.18
N PHE A 127 -1.85 8.58 18.68
CA PHE A 127 -2.50 8.72 19.98
C PHE A 127 -2.53 7.37 20.73
N PRO A 128 -2.04 7.30 21.97
CA PRO A 128 -1.26 8.34 22.66
C PRO A 128 0.13 8.54 22.04
N TRP A 129 0.77 9.68 22.28
CA TRP A 129 2.15 9.96 21.83
C TRP A 129 3.20 9.05 22.46
N GLU A 130 2.93 8.55 23.67
CA GLU A 130 3.72 7.53 24.32
C GLU A 130 2.92 6.23 24.31
N ALA A 131 3.27 5.34 23.41
CA ALA A 131 2.69 4.00 23.39
C ALA A 131 3.36 3.13 24.43
N ARG A 132 2.54 2.41 25.19
CA ARG A 132 3.04 1.31 26.02
C ARG A 132 3.01 0.03 25.22
N GLN A 133 4.08 -0.77 25.25
CA GLN A 133 4.12 -2.04 24.54
C GLN A 133 2.91 -2.91 24.91
N GLY A 134 2.19 -3.38 23.89
CA GLY A 134 0.99 -4.19 24.06
C GLY A 134 -0.28 -3.41 24.45
N LYS A 135 -0.26 -2.07 24.40
CA LYS A 135 -1.45 -1.23 24.53
C LYS A 135 -1.84 -0.66 23.17
N ALA A 136 -3.14 -0.47 22.97
CA ALA A 136 -3.67 0.10 21.74
C ALA A 136 -3.07 1.49 21.48
N THR A 137 -2.52 1.65 20.31
CA THR A 137 -2.01 2.91 19.78
C THR A 137 -2.67 3.14 18.42
N PHE A 138 -3.11 4.35 18.19
CA PHE A 138 -3.82 4.70 16.96
C PHE A 138 -3.05 5.75 16.19
N VAL A 139 -2.98 5.59 14.88
CA VAL A 139 -2.77 6.71 13.98
C VAL A 139 -4.14 7.32 13.68
N LYS A 140 -4.25 8.64 13.73
CA LYS A 140 -5.49 9.39 13.49
C LYS A 140 -5.26 10.42 12.42
N VAL A 141 -6.25 10.56 11.55
CA VAL A 141 -6.25 11.52 10.44
C VAL A 141 -7.58 12.28 10.47
N ASP A 142 -7.52 13.59 10.58
CA ASP A 142 -8.70 14.46 10.50
C ASP A 142 -8.89 14.91 9.06
N VAL A 143 -10.01 14.49 8.48
CA VAL A 143 -10.35 14.68 7.08
C VAL A 143 -11.53 15.63 6.94
N ALA A 144 -11.45 16.52 5.97
CA ALA A 144 -12.56 17.33 5.51
C ALA A 144 -12.68 17.26 4.00
N ASP A 145 -13.90 17.14 3.56
CA ASP A 145 -14.28 17.21 2.17
C ASP A 145 -15.27 18.37 1.97
N PRO A 146 -14.91 19.38 1.16
CA PRO A 146 -15.69 20.59 1.01
C PRO A 146 -17.09 20.38 0.44
N ASN A 147 -17.26 19.42 -0.47
CA ASN A 147 -18.53 19.11 -1.11
C ASN A 147 -19.28 17.93 -0.46
N GLY A 148 -18.66 17.25 0.52
CA GLY A 148 -19.33 16.22 1.32
C GLY A 148 -19.52 14.89 0.59
N ASP A 149 -18.79 14.66 -0.50
CA ASP A 149 -18.82 13.40 -1.26
C ASP A 149 -17.59 12.51 -1.02
N LEU A 150 -17.03 12.59 0.19
CA LEU A 150 -15.91 11.78 0.63
C LEU A 150 -16.12 10.29 0.27
N GLY A 151 -15.18 9.73 -0.45
CA GLY A 151 -15.22 8.33 -0.88
C GLY A 151 -14.75 7.36 0.19
N PRO A 152 -14.82 6.05 -0.08
CA PRO A 152 -14.44 5.00 0.86
C PRO A 152 -12.94 4.91 1.12
N GLN A 153 -12.15 5.83 0.60
CA GLN A 153 -10.70 5.72 0.58
C GLN A 153 -10.03 6.76 1.47
N VAL A 154 -10.08 6.52 2.78
CA VAL A 154 -9.15 7.14 3.72
C VAL A 154 -8.11 6.08 4.08
N LEU A 155 -6.92 6.22 3.50
CA LEU A 155 -5.92 5.18 3.50
C LEU A 155 -4.64 5.62 4.21
N ALA A 156 -4.02 4.65 4.88
CA ALA A 156 -2.70 4.78 5.45
C ALA A 156 -1.75 3.77 4.78
N PHE A 157 -0.55 4.20 4.46
CA PHE A 157 0.51 3.37 3.93
C PHE A 157 1.75 3.47 4.82
N ASN A 158 2.31 2.33 5.21
CA ASN A 158 3.55 2.28 5.95
C ASN A 158 4.69 1.83 5.03
N ALA A 159 5.60 2.73 4.73
CA ALA A 159 6.69 2.51 3.78
C ALA A 159 7.73 1.48 4.28
N ALA A 160 7.94 1.35 5.60
CA ALA A 160 8.87 0.37 6.17
C ALA A 160 8.34 -1.06 6.02
N THR A 161 7.05 -1.28 6.26
CA THR A 161 6.41 -2.60 6.13
C THR A 161 5.83 -2.86 4.75
N LYS A 162 5.77 -1.83 3.91
CA LYS A 162 5.13 -1.83 2.56
C LYS A 162 3.67 -2.26 2.59
N ARG A 163 2.95 -1.99 3.69
CA ARG A 163 1.55 -2.34 3.88
C ARG A 163 0.64 -1.13 3.74
N ALA A 164 -0.50 -1.36 3.09
CA ALA A 164 -1.59 -0.42 2.98
C ALA A 164 -2.75 -0.85 3.89
N TYR A 165 -3.50 0.13 4.39
CA TYR A 165 -4.59 -0.07 5.33
C TYR A 165 -5.72 0.90 5.03
N ALA A 166 -6.97 0.41 5.07
CA ALA A 166 -8.11 1.30 5.22
C ALA A 166 -8.17 1.81 6.66
N MET A 167 -8.55 3.06 6.83
CA MET A 167 -8.74 3.64 8.15
C MET A 167 -10.23 3.58 8.54
N ASP A 168 -10.48 3.26 9.80
CA ASP A 168 -11.83 3.19 10.34
C ASP A 168 -12.47 4.60 10.40
N PRO A 169 -13.72 4.75 9.96
CA PRO A 169 -14.43 6.01 10.04
C PRO A 169 -14.70 6.46 11.48
N PRO A 170 -15.08 7.72 11.71
CA PRO A 170 -15.48 8.21 13.01
C PRO A 170 -16.60 7.36 13.63
N LYS A 171 -16.45 6.95 14.90
CA LYS A 171 -17.45 6.10 15.59
C LYS A 171 -18.81 6.78 15.83
N ARG A 172 -18.88 8.10 15.75
CA ARG A 172 -20.13 8.87 15.84
C ARG A 172 -20.44 9.46 14.47
N ILE A 173 -21.19 8.73 13.68
CA ILE A 173 -21.80 9.23 12.46
C ILE A 173 -23.07 9.94 12.89
N THR A 174 -23.06 11.26 12.90
CA THR A 174 -24.25 12.07 13.16
C THR A 174 -25.16 12.18 11.94
N ASP A 175 -24.61 11.95 10.76
CA ASP A 175 -25.33 11.91 9.50
C ASP A 175 -25.36 10.48 8.94
N LEU A 176 -26.49 9.81 9.10
CA LEU A 176 -26.71 8.46 8.60
C LEU A 176 -26.77 8.37 7.06
N LYS A 177 -26.78 9.50 6.36
CA LYS A 177 -26.78 9.55 4.89
C LYS A 177 -25.39 9.53 4.30
N ALA A 178 -24.35 9.91 5.07
CA ALA A 178 -22.96 9.90 4.61
C ALA A 178 -22.30 8.59 5.03
N ASN A 179 -21.99 7.72 4.09
CA ASN A 179 -21.23 6.50 4.35
C ASN A 179 -19.79 6.80 4.82
N PHE A 180 -19.26 7.96 4.44
CA PHE A 180 -17.91 8.41 4.77
C PHE A 180 -17.95 9.89 5.20
N PRO A 181 -18.24 10.16 6.48
CA PRO A 181 -18.38 11.53 6.98
C PRO A 181 -17.01 12.21 7.13
N ASN A 182 -17.00 13.53 7.04
CA ASN A 182 -15.89 14.35 7.52
C ASN A 182 -15.59 14.03 8.99
N GLY A 183 -14.32 14.05 9.38
CA GLY A 183 -13.93 13.84 10.76
C GLY A 183 -12.66 13.02 10.94
N VAL A 184 -12.50 12.45 12.14
CA VAL A 184 -11.27 11.76 12.53
C VAL A 184 -11.36 10.27 12.23
N TYR A 185 -10.63 9.85 11.22
CA TYR A 185 -10.39 8.45 10.88
C TYR A 185 -9.24 7.91 11.73
N GLN A 186 -9.30 6.62 12.04
CA GLN A 186 -8.27 6.00 12.88
C GLN A 186 -7.90 4.60 12.39
N LEU A 187 -6.66 4.21 12.71
CA LEU A 187 -6.13 2.87 12.47
C LEU A 187 -5.38 2.44 13.72
N GLU A 188 -5.71 1.28 14.27
CA GLU A 188 -4.94 0.68 15.36
C GLU A 188 -3.60 0.15 14.83
N VAL A 189 -2.53 0.48 15.52
CA VAL A 189 -1.16 0.14 15.11
C VAL A 189 -0.55 -0.82 16.12
N ASP A 190 0.02 -1.92 15.62
CA ASP A 190 0.70 -2.90 16.44
C ASP A 190 2.04 -2.36 16.96
N THR A 191 2.10 -2.12 18.27
CA THR A 191 3.30 -1.67 18.97
C THR A 191 4.15 -2.81 19.54
N SER A 192 3.73 -4.06 19.35
CA SER A 192 4.46 -5.22 19.90
C SER A 192 5.80 -5.45 19.23
N LYS A 193 5.96 -4.96 17.99
CA LYS A 193 7.14 -5.14 17.14
C LYS A 193 8.22 -4.06 17.30
N GLY A 194 8.04 -3.13 18.23
CA GLY A 194 9.00 -2.06 18.51
C GLY A 194 8.49 -0.66 18.25
N PRO A 195 9.38 0.34 18.24
CA PRO A 195 9.00 1.73 18.06
C PRO A 195 8.44 1.97 16.66
N ILE A 196 7.43 2.84 16.58
CA ILE A 196 6.83 3.28 15.33
C ILE A 196 7.50 4.58 14.91
N ASN A 197 8.05 4.57 13.70
CA ASN A 197 8.58 5.78 13.10
C ASN A 197 7.47 6.50 12.31
N PRO A 198 7.03 7.69 12.73
CA PRO A 198 6.01 8.44 12.00
C PRO A 198 6.37 8.75 10.54
N ARG A 199 7.67 8.90 10.21
CA ARG A 199 8.13 9.18 8.83
C ARG A 199 7.82 8.07 7.84
N ASP A 200 7.57 6.85 8.32
CA ASP A 200 7.23 5.73 7.46
C ASP A 200 5.76 5.75 7.03
N TRP A 201 4.94 6.65 7.60
CA TRP A 201 3.52 6.70 7.35
C TRP A 201 3.16 7.80 6.35
N HIS A 202 2.37 7.41 5.37
CA HIS A 202 1.82 8.27 4.34
C HIS A 202 0.30 8.11 4.31
N PHE A 203 -0.42 9.18 4.08
CA PHE A 203 -1.87 9.19 4.07
C PHE A 203 -2.38 9.78 2.78
N VAL A 204 -3.45 9.20 2.26
CA VAL A 204 -4.17 9.69 1.11
C VAL A 204 -5.67 9.52 1.33
N VAL A 205 -6.43 10.47 0.83
CA VAL A 205 -7.88 10.42 0.82
C VAL A 205 -8.34 10.68 -0.60
N ALA A 206 -9.37 9.97 -1.02
CA ALA A 206 -10.03 10.22 -2.29
C ALA A 206 -11.54 10.32 -2.09
N ASP A 207 -12.19 11.19 -2.86
CA ASP A 207 -13.65 11.34 -2.91
C ASP A 207 -14.29 10.41 -3.96
N HIS A 208 -15.62 10.48 -4.09
CA HIS A 208 -16.35 9.71 -5.09
C HIS A 208 -16.10 10.17 -6.53
N GLN A 209 -15.56 11.37 -6.73
CA GLN A 209 -15.15 11.90 -8.03
C GLN A 209 -13.70 11.53 -8.37
N CYS A 210 -13.05 10.75 -7.49
CA CYS A 210 -11.65 10.33 -7.61
C CYS A 210 -10.64 11.48 -7.45
N ASN A 211 -11.04 12.65 -6.94
CA ASN A 211 -10.10 13.69 -6.57
C ASN A 211 -9.27 13.21 -5.36
N THR A 212 -8.00 13.54 -5.38
CA THR A 212 -7.04 13.00 -4.40
C THR A 212 -6.39 14.10 -3.58
N THR A 213 -6.38 13.95 -2.24
CA THR A 213 -5.60 14.84 -1.37
C THR A 213 -4.15 14.90 -1.77
N ASP A 214 -3.46 15.95 -1.37
CA ASP A 214 -2.01 15.92 -1.31
C ASP A 214 -1.59 14.77 -0.38
N ILE A 215 -0.67 13.93 -0.84
CA ILE A 215 -0.19 12.80 -0.05
C ILE A 215 0.54 13.37 1.16
N LEU A 216 -0.06 13.20 2.33
CA LEU A 216 0.53 13.66 3.57
C LEU A 216 1.57 12.65 4.04
N SER A 217 2.83 13.08 4.01
CA SER A 217 3.89 12.46 4.81
C SER A 217 4.05 13.29 6.07
N PHE A 218 4.29 12.67 7.22
CA PHE A 218 4.54 13.47 8.43
C PHE A 218 5.69 14.45 8.17
N PRO A 219 5.42 15.78 8.13
CA PRO A 219 6.45 16.76 7.91
C PRO A 219 7.33 16.88 9.15
N HIS A 220 8.59 17.23 8.95
CA HIS A 220 9.53 17.75 9.92
C HIS A 220 9.50 17.15 11.32
N GLU A 221 10.35 16.15 11.54
CA GLU A 221 10.74 15.63 12.86
C GLU A 221 9.62 15.38 13.87
N PRO A 222 8.61 14.56 13.56
CA PRO A 222 7.85 13.97 14.64
C PRO A 222 8.84 13.13 15.44
N LYS A 223 8.92 13.39 16.73
CA LYS A 223 9.67 12.51 17.64
C LYS A 223 9.17 11.08 17.40
N PRO A 224 10.07 10.10 17.28
CA PRO A 224 9.65 8.70 17.20
C PRO A 224 8.68 8.43 18.33
N LEU A 225 7.60 7.70 18.03
CA LEU A 225 6.68 7.28 19.07
C LEU A 225 7.46 6.49 20.12
N LYS A 226 7.56 7.03 21.31
CA LYS A 226 8.29 6.37 22.40
C LYS A 226 7.47 5.18 22.88
N VAL A 227 7.89 3.98 22.54
CA VAL A 227 7.32 2.76 23.12
C VAL A 227 7.97 2.55 24.47
N VAL A 228 7.23 2.78 25.55
CA VAL A 228 7.68 2.50 26.91
C VAL A 228 7.44 1.02 27.17
N GLY A 229 8.48 0.30 27.60
CA GLY A 229 8.41 -1.12 27.93
C GLY A 229 7.33 -1.42 28.98
N LYS A 230 6.98 -2.71 29.11
CA LYS A 230 6.11 -3.18 30.20
C LYS A 230 6.69 -2.74 31.54
N PRO A 231 5.84 -2.28 32.49
CA PRO A 231 6.26 -2.10 33.87
C PRO A 231 6.68 -3.44 34.49
#